data_2d6e993f4b276cb82d365466b06c30c6
#
_entry.id   2d6e993f4b276cb82d365466b06c30c6
#
_cell.length_a   1.000
_cell.length_b   1.000
_cell.length_c   1.000
_cell.angle_alpha   90.00
_cell.angle_beta   90.00
_cell.angle_gamma   90.00
#
_symmetry.space_group_name_H-M   'P 1'
#
loop_
_entity.id
_entity.type
_entity.pdbx_description
1 polymer ?
#
loop_
_entity_poly.entity_id
_entity_poly.type
_entity_poly.pdbx_seq_one_letter_code
_entity_poly.pdbx_strand_id
1 'polypeptide(L)'
;MDLSRFGAAPPWSLGVEEELMLVDAETLEPARDGFSRVFGEETTERIKPELFESFVEITTSVVETAEEAESELRTLRHEVAERAAAHGFAVLATGSHPTARGRVPLVPVERYRRLKAQLGPQLYRQQVCGLHVHVSIPDPDTCLRAFAGVVPRLPPLLAASANSPFWDGSESGWRSIRSQILLEMPTGGTPPLLRGWHDWEAATRGDSKRRHWDAWPRPEYGSLEVRVLDQPTSLRRTSELAADVQRLVREAADSDGRPFDRAEYAARRDAAGRDGGGPEAERQLELGPEVAVREIAARTLG
;
A
#
# COMPACT_ATOMS: atom_id res chain seq x y z
N MET A 1 24.07 -10.14 3.03
CA MET A 1 22.81 -9.91 2.25
C MET A 1 22.85 -10.72 0.96
N ASP A 2 21.76 -11.36 0.61
CA ASP A 2 21.62 -12.08 -0.67
C ASP A 2 21.04 -11.15 -1.74
N LEU A 3 21.72 -11.01 -2.86
CA LEU A 3 21.33 -10.18 -4.01
C LEU A 3 21.03 -11.03 -5.26
N SER A 4 21.02 -12.36 -5.14
CA SER A 4 20.90 -13.30 -6.26
C SER A 4 19.51 -13.28 -6.95
N ARG A 5 18.50 -12.66 -6.32
CA ARG A 5 17.16 -12.53 -6.88
C ARG A 5 17.03 -11.45 -7.95
N PHE A 6 17.94 -10.47 -7.99
CA PHE A 6 17.94 -9.50 -9.06
C PHE A 6 18.20 -10.18 -10.40
N GLY A 7 17.37 -9.88 -11.41
CA GLY A 7 17.41 -10.53 -12.72
C GLY A 7 16.76 -11.92 -12.78
N ALA A 8 16.19 -12.44 -11.68
CA ALA A 8 15.53 -13.75 -11.68
C ALA A 8 14.13 -13.73 -12.34
N ALA A 9 13.44 -12.60 -12.31
CA ALA A 9 12.20 -12.38 -13.04
C ALA A 9 12.45 -11.55 -14.30
N PRO A 10 11.53 -11.55 -15.30
CA PRO A 10 11.66 -10.70 -16.47
C PRO A 10 11.87 -9.24 -16.06
N PRO A 11 12.85 -8.52 -16.62
CA PRO A 11 13.10 -7.13 -16.26
C PRO A 11 11.85 -6.27 -16.44
N TRP A 12 11.60 -5.43 -15.44
CA TRP A 12 10.46 -4.51 -15.39
C TRP A 12 9.09 -5.15 -15.24
N SER A 13 8.99 -6.46 -15.05
CA SER A 13 7.73 -7.11 -14.68
C SER A 13 7.21 -6.61 -13.33
N LEU A 14 5.92 -6.78 -13.10
CA LEU A 14 5.19 -6.25 -11.95
C LEU A 14 4.80 -7.36 -10.97
N GLY A 15 4.77 -7.03 -9.68
CA GLY A 15 3.96 -7.67 -8.65
C GLY A 15 3.15 -6.59 -7.96
N VAL A 16 1.85 -6.77 -7.84
CA VAL A 16 0.94 -5.77 -7.26
C VAL A 16 0.25 -6.35 -6.03
N GLU A 17 0.29 -5.61 -4.93
CA GLU A 17 -0.37 -5.96 -3.68
C GLU A 17 -1.43 -4.91 -3.36
N GLU A 18 -2.66 -5.35 -3.10
CA GLU A 18 -3.75 -4.51 -2.61
C GLU A 18 -4.12 -4.89 -1.17
N GLU A 19 -4.29 -3.90 -0.33
CA GLU A 19 -4.86 -4.05 1.00
C GLU A 19 -6.34 -3.65 0.96
N LEU A 20 -7.22 -4.57 1.35
CA LEU A 20 -8.67 -4.39 1.30
C LEU A 20 -9.27 -4.48 2.69
N MET A 21 -10.41 -3.82 2.91
CA MET A 21 -11.13 -3.86 4.18
C MET A 21 -12.33 -4.80 4.10
N LEU A 22 -12.49 -5.64 5.12
CA LEU A 22 -13.70 -6.43 5.37
C LEU A 22 -14.63 -5.62 6.29
N VAL A 23 -15.86 -5.46 5.88
CA VAL A 23 -16.88 -4.71 6.62
C VAL A 23 -18.16 -5.53 6.75
N ASP A 24 -18.97 -5.27 7.76
CA ASP A 24 -20.32 -5.80 7.87
C ASP A 24 -21.17 -5.33 6.66
N ALA A 25 -21.86 -6.24 5.99
CA ALA A 25 -22.56 -5.95 4.74
C ALA A 25 -23.76 -5.01 4.88
N GLU A 26 -24.35 -4.91 6.08
CA GLU A 26 -25.52 -4.05 6.34
C GLU A 26 -25.11 -2.67 6.87
N THR A 27 -24.21 -2.64 7.85
CA THR A 27 -23.81 -1.41 8.54
C THR A 27 -22.60 -0.73 7.90
N LEU A 28 -21.80 -1.46 7.14
CA LEU A 28 -20.49 -1.06 6.58
C LEU A 28 -19.44 -0.72 7.65
N GLU A 29 -19.66 -1.10 8.91
CA GLU A 29 -18.65 -0.98 9.97
C GLU A 29 -17.54 -2.05 9.80
N PRO A 30 -16.29 -1.76 10.21
CA PRO A 30 -15.19 -2.72 10.10
C PRO A 30 -15.51 -4.06 10.78
N ALA A 31 -15.32 -5.16 10.07
CA ALA A 31 -15.53 -6.52 10.58
C ALA A 31 -14.46 -6.85 11.64
N ARG A 32 -14.88 -6.98 12.90
CA ARG A 32 -13.97 -7.13 14.05
C ARG A 32 -13.35 -8.52 14.19
N ASP A 33 -13.88 -9.49 13.50
CA ASP A 33 -13.44 -10.90 13.40
C ASP A 33 -13.41 -11.37 11.93
N GLY A 34 -13.37 -10.42 10.99
CA GLY A 34 -13.62 -10.65 9.58
C GLY A 34 -12.62 -11.63 8.97
N PHE A 35 -11.32 -11.38 9.10
CA PHE A 35 -10.31 -12.25 8.51
C PHE A 35 -10.39 -13.67 9.08
N SER A 36 -10.42 -13.80 10.39
CA SER A 36 -10.49 -15.12 11.06
C SER A 36 -11.77 -15.88 10.71
N ARG A 37 -12.91 -15.20 10.56
CA ARG A 37 -14.19 -15.83 10.16
C ARG A 37 -14.24 -16.25 8.71
N VAL A 38 -13.70 -15.41 7.80
CA VAL A 38 -13.77 -15.64 6.36
C VAL A 38 -12.72 -16.64 5.89
N PHE A 39 -11.50 -16.53 6.40
CA PHE A 39 -10.36 -17.30 5.93
C PHE A 39 -9.83 -18.31 6.95
N GLY A 40 -9.91 -18.01 8.25
CA GLY A 40 -9.37 -18.89 9.29
C GLY A 40 -7.89 -19.17 9.08
N GLU A 41 -7.54 -20.47 8.90
CA GLU A 41 -6.19 -20.92 8.54
C GLU A 41 -6.00 -21.11 7.03
N GLU A 42 -7.04 -20.89 6.22
CA GLU A 42 -7.02 -21.06 4.76
C GLU A 42 -6.40 -19.83 4.07
N THR A 43 -5.14 -19.58 4.35
CA THR A 43 -4.37 -18.53 3.69
C THR A 43 -3.59 -19.11 2.52
N THR A 44 -3.39 -18.30 1.49
CA THR A 44 -2.53 -18.62 0.34
C THR A 44 -1.40 -17.60 0.24
N GLU A 45 -0.45 -17.81 -0.68
CA GLU A 45 0.55 -16.78 -0.98
C GLU A 45 -0.09 -15.53 -1.59
N ARG A 46 -1.29 -15.65 -2.16
CA ARG A 46 -2.00 -14.59 -2.87
C ARG A 46 -3.10 -13.92 -2.06
N ILE A 47 -3.60 -14.54 -0.99
CA ILE A 47 -4.61 -13.99 -0.07
C ILE A 47 -4.11 -14.23 1.35
N LYS A 48 -3.75 -13.16 2.05
CA LYS A 48 -3.05 -13.20 3.34
C LYS A 48 -3.70 -12.27 4.36
N PRO A 49 -3.51 -12.55 5.69
CA PRO A 49 -3.88 -11.58 6.71
C PRO A 49 -2.98 -10.35 6.64
N GLU A 50 -3.59 -9.17 6.67
CA GLU A 50 -2.90 -7.95 7.02
C GLU A 50 -3.29 -7.54 8.45
N LEU A 51 -2.38 -7.02 9.21
CA LEU A 51 -2.36 -6.65 10.62
C LEU A 51 -3.67 -6.77 11.43
N PHE A 52 -4.81 -6.29 10.92
CA PHE A 52 -6.11 -6.23 11.60
C PHE A 52 -7.10 -7.25 11.06
N GLU A 53 -8.04 -7.69 11.92
CA GLU A 53 -9.11 -8.61 11.57
C GLU A 53 -10.04 -8.11 10.45
N SER A 54 -10.12 -6.81 10.27
CA SER A 54 -10.88 -6.20 9.16
C SER A 54 -10.08 -6.03 7.88
N PHE A 55 -8.85 -6.56 7.78
CA PHE A 55 -8.02 -6.37 6.60
C PHE A 55 -7.63 -7.70 5.96
N VAL A 56 -7.51 -7.67 4.63
CA VAL A 56 -6.99 -8.75 3.82
C VAL A 56 -6.06 -8.19 2.76
N GLU A 57 -4.89 -8.80 2.57
CA GLU A 57 -3.96 -8.48 1.51
C GLU A 57 -4.14 -9.47 0.36
N ILE A 58 -4.25 -8.96 -0.87
CA ILE A 58 -4.23 -9.75 -2.09
C ILE A 58 -3.01 -9.38 -2.94
N THR A 59 -2.39 -10.38 -3.58
CA THR A 59 -1.13 -10.20 -4.32
C THR A 59 -1.22 -10.91 -5.66
N THR A 60 -0.82 -10.25 -6.76
CA THR A 60 -0.72 -10.87 -8.09
C THR A 60 0.43 -11.86 -8.15
N SER A 61 0.45 -12.69 -9.18
CA SER A 61 1.68 -13.32 -9.64
C SER A 61 2.62 -12.25 -10.25
N VAL A 62 3.81 -12.66 -10.69
CA VAL A 62 4.67 -11.78 -11.50
C VAL A 62 4.05 -11.69 -12.91
N VAL A 63 3.69 -10.48 -13.32
CA VAL A 63 3.04 -10.17 -14.60
C VAL A 63 3.87 -9.15 -15.39
N GLU A 64 3.69 -9.08 -16.70
CA GLU A 64 4.47 -8.16 -17.54
C GLU A 64 3.83 -6.77 -17.65
N THR A 65 2.50 -6.70 -17.58
CA THR A 65 1.73 -5.47 -17.79
C THR A 65 0.76 -5.15 -16.65
N ALA A 66 0.38 -3.89 -16.56
CA ALA A 66 -0.61 -3.43 -15.58
C ALA A 66 -2.01 -3.98 -15.86
N GLU A 67 -2.34 -4.25 -17.13
CA GLU A 67 -3.61 -4.85 -17.53
C GLU A 67 -3.70 -6.31 -17.08
N GLU A 68 -2.59 -7.06 -17.15
CA GLU A 68 -2.52 -8.42 -16.59
C GLU A 68 -2.69 -8.38 -15.06
N ALA A 69 -2.04 -7.42 -14.38
CA ALA A 69 -2.22 -7.23 -12.95
C ALA A 69 -3.69 -6.93 -12.60
N GLU A 70 -4.37 -6.04 -13.36
CA GLU A 70 -5.79 -5.73 -13.18
C GLU A 70 -6.66 -6.99 -13.31
N SER A 71 -6.40 -7.81 -14.32
CA SER A 71 -7.16 -9.05 -14.55
C SER A 71 -7.03 -10.03 -13.38
N GLU A 72 -5.82 -10.20 -12.85
CA GLU A 72 -5.59 -11.05 -11.68
C GLU A 72 -6.20 -10.47 -10.40
N LEU A 73 -6.04 -9.17 -10.15
CA LEU A 73 -6.64 -8.50 -9.00
C LEU A 73 -8.16 -8.54 -9.04
N ARG A 74 -8.77 -8.41 -10.22
CA ARG A 74 -10.22 -8.59 -10.42
C ARG A 74 -10.67 -9.96 -9.94
N THR A 75 -9.97 -11.01 -10.34
CA THR A 75 -10.27 -12.38 -9.91
C THR A 75 -10.15 -12.53 -8.39
N LEU A 76 -9.06 -11.99 -7.81
CA LEU A 76 -8.81 -12.05 -6.36
C LEU A 76 -9.82 -11.23 -5.55
N ARG A 77 -10.18 -10.01 -6.00
CA ARG A 77 -11.22 -9.21 -5.33
C ARG A 77 -12.56 -9.93 -5.32
N HIS A 78 -12.94 -10.58 -6.44
CA HIS A 78 -14.18 -11.36 -6.51
C HIS A 78 -14.11 -12.58 -5.59
N GLU A 79 -13.01 -13.33 -5.55
CA GLU A 79 -12.83 -14.44 -4.63
C GLU A 79 -12.99 -14.02 -3.16
N VAL A 80 -12.32 -12.92 -2.77
CA VAL A 80 -12.43 -12.36 -1.42
C VAL A 80 -13.88 -11.94 -1.12
N ALA A 81 -14.54 -11.26 -2.08
CA ALA A 81 -15.92 -10.79 -1.90
C ALA A 81 -16.93 -11.94 -1.78
N GLU A 82 -16.81 -13.00 -2.58
CA GLU A 82 -17.67 -14.18 -2.51
C GLU A 82 -17.52 -14.88 -1.15
N ARG A 83 -16.28 -15.07 -0.70
CA ARG A 83 -16.01 -15.66 0.62
C ARG A 83 -16.53 -14.77 1.75
N ALA A 84 -16.32 -13.45 1.69
CA ALA A 84 -16.81 -12.49 2.67
C ALA A 84 -18.34 -12.49 2.75
N ALA A 85 -19.04 -12.49 1.59
CA ALA A 85 -20.50 -12.49 1.51
C ALA A 85 -21.13 -13.71 2.18
N ALA A 86 -20.51 -14.90 2.08
CA ALA A 86 -20.96 -16.11 2.76
C ALA A 86 -20.99 -15.96 4.30
N HIS A 87 -20.29 -14.98 4.85
CA HIS A 87 -20.21 -14.66 6.26
C HIS A 87 -20.92 -13.36 6.67
N GLY A 88 -21.65 -12.72 5.75
CA GLY A 88 -22.37 -11.46 5.99
C GLY A 88 -21.45 -10.23 5.95
N PHE A 89 -20.31 -10.34 5.29
CA PHE A 89 -19.37 -9.24 5.10
C PHE A 89 -19.32 -8.76 3.65
N ALA A 90 -18.88 -7.53 3.45
CA ALA A 90 -18.56 -6.91 2.17
C ALA A 90 -17.10 -6.46 2.16
N VAL A 91 -16.61 -6.03 0.98
CA VAL A 91 -15.24 -5.57 0.76
C VAL A 91 -15.23 -4.09 0.41
N LEU A 92 -14.34 -3.32 1.02
CA LEU A 92 -14.04 -1.94 0.64
C LEU A 92 -12.58 -1.80 0.20
N ALA A 93 -12.38 -1.11 -0.92
CA ALA A 93 -11.06 -0.68 -1.40
C ALA A 93 -10.95 0.84 -1.25
N THR A 94 -10.19 1.30 -0.25
CA THR A 94 -9.95 2.71 0.07
C THR A 94 -8.73 2.84 0.98
N GLY A 95 -8.07 3.99 0.99
CA GLY A 95 -6.89 4.21 1.82
C GLY A 95 -7.20 4.31 3.33
N SER A 96 -8.39 4.80 3.71
CA SER A 96 -8.91 4.78 5.08
C SER A 96 -10.42 4.61 5.08
N HIS A 97 -10.97 4.01 6.13
CA HIS A 97 -12.42 3.85 6.25
C HIS A 97 -13.08 5.18 6.60
N PRO A 98 -14.09 5.66 5.81
CA PRO A 98 -14.64 7.01 6.01
C PRO A 98 -15.32 7.24 7.36
N THR A 99 -16.05 6.24 7.88
CA THR A 99 -16.88 6.40 9.10
C THR A 99 -16.34 5.65 10.31
N ALA A 100 -15.41 4.69 10.13
CA ALA A 100 -14.93 3.84 11.23
C ALA A 100 -14.32 4.64 12.37
N ARG A 101 -14.62 4.21 13.59
CA ARG A 101 -14.08 4.78 14.84
C ARG A 101 -13.47 3.70 15.71
N GLY A 102 -12.45 4.10 16.45
CA GLY A 102 -11.84 3.23 17.46
C GLY A 102 -10.90 2.16 16.85
N ARG A 103 -10.75 1.04 17.55
CA ARG A 103 -9.72 0.04 17.27
C ARG A 103 -10.32 -1.28 16.81
N VAL A 104 -9.83 -1.80 15.70
CA VAL A 104 -10.11 -3.16 15.25
C VAL A 104 -9.11 -4.13 15.92
N PRO A 105 -9.52 -5.34 16.31
CA PRO A 105 -8.61 -6.37 16.80
C PRO A 105 -7.52 -6.73 15.79
N LEU A 106 -6.36 -7.16 16.29
CA LEU A 106 -5.30 -7.73 15.46
C LEU A 106 -5.62 -9.19 15.14
N VAL A 107 -5.26 -9.63 13.94
CA VAL A 107 -5.26 -11.06 13.61
C VAL A 107 -4.36 -11.80 14.63
N PRO A 108 -4.81 -12.94 15.21
CA PRO A 108 -4.16 -13.56 16.36
C PRO A 108 -2.89 -14.37 16.01
N VAL A 109 -2.01 -13.80 15.20
CA VAL A 109 -0.72 -14.40 14.85
C VAL A 109 0.42 -13.82 15.70
N GLU A 110 1.43 -14.64 15.99
CA GLU A 110 2.53 -14.30 16.90
C GLU A 110 3.32 -13.06 16.40
N ARG A 111 3.49 -12.91 15.09
CA ARG A 111 4.15 -11.73 14.49
C ARG A 111 3.48 -10.43 14.93
N TYR A 112 2.14 -10.37 14.92
CA TYR A 112 1.39 -9.16 15.26
C TYR A 112 1.33 -8.90 16.77
N ARG A 113 1.35 -9.96 17.61
CA ARG A 113 1.50 -9.80 19.05
C ARG A 113 2.83 -9.15 19.43
N ARG A 114 3.94 -9.58 18.77
CA ARG A 114 5.27 -8.96 18.96
C ARG A 114 5.29 -7.51 18.50
N LEU A 115 4.67 -7.21 17.35
CA LEU A 115 4.56 -5.85 16.85
C LEU A 115 3.77 -4.94 17.80
N LYS A 116 2.67 -5.44 18.37
CA LYS A 116 1.89 -4.74 19.40
C LYS A 116 2.72 -4.46 20.65
N ALA A 117 3.53 -5.41 21.10
CA ALA A 117 4.42 -5.22 22.25
C ALA A 117 5.48 -4.14 22.00
N GLN A 118 5.94 -3.99 20.75
CA GLN A 118 6.94 -3.00 20.36
C GLN A 118 6.35 -1.60 20.15
N LEU A 119 5.23 -1.47 19.48
CA LEU A 119 4.64 -0.20 19.06
C LEU A 119 3.53 0.31 19.99
N GLY A 120 3.00 -0.54 20.86
CA GLY A 120 1.94 -0.16 21.79
C GLY A 120 0.69 0.41 21.08
N PRO A 121 0.09 1.49 21.64
CA PRO A 121 -1.10 2.10 21.05
C PRO A 121 -0.92 2.69 19.65
N GLN A 122 0.30 3.08 19.26
CA GLN A 122 0.59 3.63 17.93
C GLN A 122 0.29 2.64 16.80
N LEU A 123 0.38 1.32 17.08
CA LEU A 123 0.04 0.29 16.12
C LEU A 123 -1.38 0.47 15.54
N TYR A 124 -2.33 0.85 16.38
CA TYR A 124 -3.73 1.02 15.96
C TYR A 124 -3.99 2.23 15.06
N ARG A 125 -3.02 3.11 14.87
CA ARG A 125 -3.08 4.15 13.83
C ARG A 125 -2.86 3.59 12.42
N GLN A 126 -2.34 2.36 12.28
CA GLN A 126 -2.11 1.72 10.99
C GLN A 126 -3.38 1.08 10.40
N GLN A 127 -4.58 1.52 10.80
CA GLN A 127 -5.85 1.08 10.20
C GLN A 127 -6.09 1.80 8.87
N VAL A 128 -5.15 1.64 7.94
CA VAL A 128 -5.12 2.25 6.61
C VAL A 128 -4.64 1.23 5.60
N CYS A 129 -5.10 1.35 4.36
CA CYS A 129 -4.80 0.42 3.28
C CYS A 129 -4.04 1.11 2.14
N GLY A 130 -3.09 0.40 1.56
CA GLY A 130 -2.25 0.86 0.47
C GLY A 130 -2.25 -0.03 -0.75
N LEU A 131 -1.82 0.55 -1.85
CA LEU A 131 -1.41 -0.14 -3.06
C LEU A 131 0.12 -0.20 -3.07
N HIS A 132 0.68 -1.41 -3.15
CA HIS A 132 2.12 -1.62 -3.30
C HIS A 132 2.41 -2.17 -4.69
N VAL A 133 3.42 -1.60 -5.34
CA VAL A 133 3.83 -2.02 -6.69
C VAL A 133 5.31 -2.37 -6.66
N HIS A 134 5.59 -3.65 -6.88
CA HIS A 134 6.93 -4.17 -7.09
C HIS A 134 7.27 -4.12 -8.58
N VAL A 135 8.43 -3.58 -8.91
CA VAL A 135 8.97 -3.63 -10.27
C VAL A 135 10.26 -4.44 -10.23
N SER A 136 10.31 -5.51 -11.01
CA SER A 136 11.48 -6.37 -11.12
C SER A 136 12.67 -5.63 -11.74
N ILE A 137 13.85 -5.76 -11.13
CA ILE A 137 15.07 -5.04 -11.53
C ILE A 137 16.13 -6.03 -12.03
N PRO A 138 16.83 -5.74 -13.15
CA PRO A 138 17.77 -6.66 -13.75
C PRO A 138 19.03 -6.94 -12.92
N ASP A 139 19.50 -5.98 -12.11
CA ASP A 139 20.72 -6.11 -11.31
C ASP A 139 20.70 -5.17 -10.09
N PRO A 140 21.54 -5.45 -9.05
CA PRO A 140 21.57 -4.67 -7.83
C PRO A 140 21.95 -3.19 -8.00
N ASP A 141 22.88 -2.88 -8.91
CA ASP A 141 23.35 -1.50 -9.10
C ASP A 141 22.27 -0.66 -9.78
N THR A 142 21.57 -1.24 -10.74
CA THR A 142 20.39 -0.64 -11.37
C THR A 142 19.29 -0.37 -10.34
N CYS A 143 19.12 -1.24 -9.33
CA CYS A 143 18.14 -1.02 -8.27
C CYS A 143 18.45 0.23 -7.43
N LEU A 144 19.71 0.44 -7.06
CA LEU A 144 20.12 1.64 -6.31
C LEU A 144 19.95 2.92 -7.14
N ARG A 145 20.29 2.88 -8.44
CA ARG A 145 20.04 4.02 -9.35
C ARG A 145 18.56 4.33 -9.49
N ALA A 146 17.75 3.29 -9.76
CA ALA A 146 16.30 3.43 -9.86
C ALA A 146 15.68 3.98 -8.57
N PHE A 147 16.11 3.50 -7.39
CA PHE A 147 15.67 4.04 -6.11
C PHE A 147 15.99 5.53 -5.97
N ALA A 148 17.22 5.95 -6.22
CA ALA A 148 17.62 7.35 -6.13
C ALA A 148 16.83 8.24 -7.11
N GLY A 149 16.55 7.75 -8.31
CA GLY A 149 15.81 8.47 -9.35
C GLY A 149 14.30 8.49 -9.17
N VAL A 150 13.69 7.44 -8.58
CA VAL A 150 12.24 7.36 -8.41
C VAL A 150 11.74 8.14 -7.20
N VAL A 151 12.45 8.11 -6.06
CA VAL A 151 12.00 8.77 -4.82
C VAL A 151 11.56 10.22 -5.04
N PRO A 152 12.35 11.11 -5.68
CA PRO A 152 11.93 12.50 -5.87
C PRO A 152 10.73 12.69 -6.82
N ARG A 153 10.33 11.63 -7.53
CA ARG A 153 9.18 11.60 -8.46
C ARG A 153 7.91 11.02 -7.85
N LEU A 154 7.95 10.54 -6.59
CA LEU A 154 6.80 9.94 -5.91
C LEU A 154 5.70 10.93 -5.48
N PRO A 155 5.99 12.22 -5.11
CA PRO A 155 4.93 13.10 -4.64
C PRO A 155 3.75 13.29 -5.62
N PRO A 156 3.93 13.40 -6.93
CA PRO A 156 2.81 13.42 -7.87
C PRO A 156 1.98 12.13 -7.89
N LEU A 157 2.62 10.96 -7.69
CA LEU A 157 1.89 9.68 -7.58
C LEU A 157 1.08 9.61 -6.29
N LEU A 158 1.64 10.06 -5.16
CA LEU A 158 0.91 10.19 -3.90
C LEU A 158 -0.32 11.07 -4.09
N ALA A 159 -0.17 12.27 -4.68
CA ALA A 159 -1.28 13.16 -4.97
C ALA A 159 -2.36 12.49 -5.83
N ALA A 160 -1.93 11.78 -6.88
CA ALA A 160 -2.83 11.12 -7.81
C ALA A 160 -3.58 9.92 -7.21
N SER A 161 -2.95 9.21 -6.26
CA SER A 161 -3.54 8.03 -5.59
C SER A 161 -4.34 8.38 -4.33
N ALA A 162 -4.35 9.64 -3.88
CA ALA A 162 -5.01 10.04 -2.64
C ALA A 162 -6.45 9.54 -2.58
N ASN A 163 -6.76 8.75 -1.55
CA ASN A 163 -8.05 8.08 -1.35
C ASN A 163 -8.33 7.83 0.15
N SER A 164 -7.84 8.72 1.04
CA SER A 164 -8.03 8.58 2.47
C SER A 164 -8.26 9.94 3.16
N PRO A 165 -9.33 10.71 2.78
CA PRO A 165 -9.54 12.04 3.34
C PRO A 165 -10.16 12.02 4.75
N PHE A 166 -10.71 10.89 5.19
CA PHE A 166 -11.38 10.74 6.48
C PHE A 166 -10.54 9.91 7.45
N TRP A 167 -10.64 10.26 8.73
CA TRP A 167 -10.05 9.52 9.84
C TRP A 167 -10.89 9.64 11.08
N ASP A 168 -11.16 8.52 11.76
CA ASP A 168 -11.99 8.43 12.97
C ASP A 168 -13.37 9.08 12.77
N GLY A 169 -13.96 8.87 11.58
CA GLY A 169 -15.29 9.35 11.19
C GLY A 169 -15.39 10.85 10.91
N SER A 170 -14.26 11.53 10.68
CA SER A 170 -14.22 12.98 10.42
C SER A 170 -13.22 13.32 9.31
N GLU A 171 -13.39 14.46 8.65
CA GLU A 171 -12.39 14.98 7.73
C GLU A 171 -11.06 15.19 8.44
N SER A 172 -9.99 14.67 7.86
CA SER A 172 -8.65 14.69 8.46
C SER A 172 -7.86 15.97 8.15
N GLY A 173 -8.28 16.74 7.17
CA GLY A 173 -7.53 17.85 6.59
C GLY A 173 -6.46 17.41 5.60
N TRP A 174 -6.40 16.13 5.26
CA TRP A 174 -5.48 15.54 4.27
C TRP A 174 -6.29 14.86 3.16
N ARG A 175 -5.79 14.84 1.94
CA ARG A 175 -6.32 13.99 0.87
C ARG A 175 -5.86 12.54 1.02
N SER A 176 -4.65 12.37 1.57
CA SER A 176 -4.09 11.08 1.98
C SER A 176 -3.63 11.14 3.44
N ILE A 177 -4.53 10.90 4.40
CA ILE A 177 -4.15 10.78 5.82
C ILE A 177 -3.29 9.53 6.07
N ARG A 178 -3.45 8.47 5.25
CA ARG A 178 -2.59 7.30 5.29
C ARG A 178 -1.12 7.69 5.17
N SER A 179 -0.78 8.55 4.23
CA SER A 179 0.59 8.98 4.01
C SER A 179 1.20 9.66 5.25
N GLN A 180 0.41 10.45 5.97
CA GLN A 180 0.83 11.11 7.20
C GLN A 180 0.96 10.12 8.37
N ILE A 181 0.00 9.20 8.52
CA ILE A 181 0.04 8.17 9.56
C ILE A 181 1.31 7.31 9.43
N LEU A 182 1.64 6.85 8.21
CA LEU A 182 2.82 6.02 7.98
C LEU A 182 4.13 6.81 8.18
N LEU A 183 4.16 8.10 7.85
CA LEU A 183 5.31 8.97 8.11
C LEU A 183 5.63 9.07 9.61
N GLU A 184 4.61 9.11 10.46
CA GLU A 184 4.74 9.23 11.92
C GLU A 184 5.09 7.92 12.62
N MET A 185 5.06 6.77 11.92
CA MET A 185 5.45 5.49 12.51
C MET A 185 6.94 5.47 12.86
N PRO A 186 7.35 4.77 13.95
CA PRO A 186 8.76 4.67 14.34
C PRO A 186 9.68 4.13 13.24
N THR A 187 9.12 3.40 12.29
CA THR A 187 9.82 2.83 11.12
C THR A 187 9.55 3.62 9.83
N GLY A 188 8.81 4.73 9.94
CA GLY A 188 8.48 5.65 8.85
C GLY A 188 9.56 6.70 8.62
N GLY A 189 9.16 7.77 7.95
CA GLY A 189 10.01 8.91 7.66
C GLY A 189 10.45 8.98 6.20
N THR A 190 11.20 10.02 5.89
CA THR A 190 11.77 10.23 4.56
C THR A 190 12.73 9.08 4.20
N PRO A 191 12.63 8.47 3.02
CA PRO A 191 13.56 7.43 2.58
C PRO A 191 15.02 7.84 2.77
N PRO A 192 15.91 6.92 3.16
CA PRO A 192 17.34 7.21 3.32
C PRO A 192 18.01 7.42 1.97
N LEU A 193 19.19 8.06 1.97
CA LEU A 193 20.08 8.03 0.82
C LEU A 193 20.86 6.71 0.83
N LEU A 194 20.76 5.95 -0.26
CA LEU A 194 21.48 4.70 -0.43
C LEU A 194 22.61 4.90 -1.45
N ARG A 195 23.85 4.97 -0.98
CA ARG A 195 25.06 5.05 -1.82
C ARG A 195 25.58 3.66 -2.21
N GLY A 196 25.09 2.64 -1.49
CA GLY A 196 25.45 1.26 -1.67
C GLY A 196 24.62 0.35 -0.79
N TRP A 197 24.75 -0.95 -0.97
CA TRP A 197 23.97 -1.95 -0.24
C TRP A 197 24.30 -1.99 1.27
N HIS A 198 25.48 -1.53 1.69
CA HIS A 198 25.81 -1.38 3.09
C HIS A 198 24.95 -0.31 3.78
N ASP A 199 24.55 0.78 3.07
CA ASP A 199 23.62 1.77 3.60
C ASP A 199 22.22 1.18 3.78
N TRP A 200 21.81 0.31 2.84
CA TRP A 200 20.55 -0.43 2.95
C TRP A 200 20.54 -1.37 4.17
N GLU A 201 21.60 -2.15 4.39
CA GLU A 201 21.73 -3.01 5.57
C GLU A 201 21.70 -2.21 6.87
N ALA A 202 22.45 -1.10 6.93
CA ALA A 202 22.47 -0.21 8.08
C ALA A 202 21.09 0.40 8.37
N ALA A 203 20.39 0.86 7.33
CA ALA A 203 19.07 1.46 7.44
C ALA A 203 17.99 0.45 7.85
N THR A 204 18.08 -0.78 7.39
CA THR A 204 17.11 -1.84 7.70
C THR A 204 17.44 -2.62 8.97
N ARG A 205 18.70 -2.60 9.40
CA ARG A 205 19.21 -3.45 10.49
C ARG A 205 18.87 -4.93 10.32
N GLY A 206 18.90 -5.39 9.05
CA GLY A 206 18.55 -6.75 8.66
C GLY A 206 17.05 -7.09 8.69
N ASP A 207 16.18 -6.12 8.96
CA ASP A 207 14.72 -6.30 8.92
C ASP A 207 14.08 -5.41 7.87
N SER A 208 14.03 -5.93 6.64
CA SER A 208 13.43 -5.26 5.49
C SER A 208 11.92 -5.11 5.61
N LYS A 209 11.24 -5.97 6.34
CA LYS A 209 9.79 -6.06 6.38
C LYS A 209 9.09 -5.00 7.26
N ARG A 210 9.85 -4.13 7.94
CA ARG A 210 9.31 -3.22 8.95
C ARG A 210 9.56 -1.75 8.65
N ARG A 211 9.63 -1.38 7.37
CA ARG A 211 9.85 0.01 6.98
C ARG A 211 8.63 0.56 6.26
N HIS A 212 8.22 1.77 6.68
CA HIS A 212 7.12 2.51 6.07
C HIS A 212 7.64 3.64 5.17
N TRP A 213 8.75 3.39 4.47
CA TRP A 213 9.26 4.33 3.46
C TRP A 213 8.41 4.25 2.19
N ASP A 214 8.31 5.35 1.49
CA ASP A 214 7.46 5.48 0.30
C ASP A 214 7.89 4.60 -0.87
N ALA A 215 9.19 4.31 -0.95
CA ALA A 215 9.75 3.27 -1.83
C ALA A 215 11.02 2.69 -1.22
N TRP A 216 11.38 1.45 -1.64
CA TRP A 216 12.63 0.87 -1.21
C TRP A 216 13.00 -0.45 -1.92
N PRO A 217 14.31 -0.79 -2.00
CA PRO A 217 14.77 -2.05 -2.58
C PRO A 217 14.34 -3.27 -1.76
N ARG A 218 13.89 -4.30 -2.46
CA ARG A 218 13.51 -5.61 -1.92
C ARG A 218 14.41 -6.72 -2.48
N PRO A 219 15.61 -6.90 -1.91
CA PRO A 219 16.56 -7.91 -2.39
C PRO A 219 15.99 -9.32 -2.41
N GLU A 220 15.12 -9.64 -1.45
CA GLU A 220 14.47 -10.95 -1.33
C GLU A 220 13.53 -11.29 -2.50
N TYR A 221 13.11 -10.27 -3.27
CA TYR A 221 12.29 -10.43 -4.48
C TYR A 221 13.01 -9.99 -5.76
N GLY A 222 14.17 -9.33 -5.65
CA GLY A 222 14.87 -8.73 -6.77
C GLY A 222 14.13 -7.56 -7.41
N SER A 223 13.42 -6.78 -6.60
CA SER A 223 12.54 -5.69 -7.06
C SER A 223 12.81 -4.38 -6.33
N LEU A 224 12.29 -3.29 -6.91
CA LEU A 224 12.05 -2.02 -6.24
C LEU A 224 10.55 -1.91 -5.93
N GLU A 225 10.20 -1.77 -4.66
CA GLU A 225 8.83 -1.59 -4.19
C GLU A 225 8.51 -0.10 -4.08
N VAL A 226 7.38 0.33 -4.65
CA VAL A 226 6.74 1.62 -4.42
C VAL A 226 5.47 1.39 -3.62
N ARG A 227 5.36 2.02 -2.44
CA ARG A 227 4.28 1.79 -1.48
C ARG A 227 3.64 3.07 -0.93
N VAL A 228 3.94 4.20 -1.55
CA VAL A 228 3.41 5.52 -1.14
C VAL A 228 1.92 5.68 -1.43
N LEU A 229 1.36 4.84 -2.30
CA LEU A 229 0.03 4.97 -2.86
C LEU A 229 -1.05 4.54 -1.85
N ASP A 230 -2.13 5.32 -1.72
CA ASP A 230 -3.35 4.85 -1.08
C ASP A 230 -3.99 3.73 -1.90
N GLN A 231 -4.75 2.85 -1.26
CA GLN A 231 -5.53 1.83 -1.96
C GLN A 231 -6.61 2.49 -2.82
N PRO A 232 -6.58 2.32 -4.16
CA PRO A 232 -7.65 2.82 -5.03
C PRO A 232 -8.95 2.03 -4.88
N THR A 233 -10.08 2.70 -5.07
CA THR A 233 -11.39 2.05 -5.07
C THR A 233 -11.59 1.23 -6.33
N SER A 234 -11.30 1.79 -7.51
CA SER A 234 -11.49 1.06 -8.77
C SER A 234 -10.24 0.33 -9.24
N LEU A 235 -10.42 -0.87 -9.79
CA LEU A 235 -9.33 -1.66 -10.39
C LEU A 235 -8.66 -0.94 -11.57
N ARG A 236 -9.44 -0.20 -12.36
CA ARG A 236 -8.87 0.62 -13.41
C ARG A 236 -7.86 1.63 -12.86
N ARG A 237 -8.17 2.26 -11.72
CA ARG A 237 -7.22 3.21 -11.10
C ARG A 237 -5.98 2.51 -10.58
N THR A 238 -6.12 1.30 -10.01
CA THR A 238 -4.99 0.45 -9.63
C THR A 238 -4.09 0.18 -10.85
N SER A 239 -4.66 -0.22 -11.97
CA SER A 239 -3.93 -0.49 -13.22
C SER A 239 -3.19 0.76 -13.74
N GLU A 240 -3.85 1.91 -13.82
CA GLU A 240 -3.25 3.17 -14.23
C GLU A 240 -2.04 3.55 -13.34
N LEU A 241 -2.18 3.44 -12.01
CA LEU A 241 -1.10 3.75 -11.07
C LEU A 241 0.05 2.72 -11.14
N ALA A 242 -0.26 1.44 -11.33
CA ALA A 242 0.76 0.40 -11.50
C ALA A 242 1.58 0.63 -12.79
N ALA A 243 0.93 1.00 -13.89
CA ALA A 243 1.61 1.37 -15.15
C ALA A 243 2.50 2.60 -14.97
N ASP A 244 2.03 3.63 -14.25
CA ASP A 244 2.83 4.83 -13.96
C ASP A 244 4.06 4.49 -13.10
N VAL A 245 3.91 3.64 -12.08
CA VAL A 245 5.04 3.17 -11.26
C VAL A 245 6.05 2.41 -12.12
N GLN A 246 5.58 1.45 -12.94
CA GLN A 246 6.44 0.66 -13.83
C GLN A 246 7.27 1.55 -14.75
N ARG A 247 6.60 2.50 -15.41
CA ARG A 247 7.24 3.48 -16.30
C ARG A 247 8.27 4.34 -15.56
N LEU A 248 7.90 4.90 -14.39
CA LEU A 248 8.78 5.78 -13.62
C LEU A 248 10.01 5.06 -13.07
N VAL A 249 9.86 3.81 -12.59
CA VAL A 249 10.98 3.00 -12.11
C VAL A 249 11.94 2.67 -13.26
N ARG A 250 11.40 2.30 -14.44
CA ARG A 250 12.21 2.03 -15.63
C ARG A 250 12.98 3.27 -16.08
N GLU A 251 12.33 4.44 -16.18
CA GLU A 251 12.98 5.70 -16.53
C GLU A 251 14.03 6.11 -15.46
N ALA A 252 13.75 5.87 -14.18
CA ALA A 252 14.67 6.19 -13.10
C ALA A 252 15.94 5.31 -13.10
N ALA A 253 15.86 4.11 -13.65
CA ALA A 253 17.01 3.20 -13.78
C ALA A 253 18.11 3.74 -14.71
N ASP A 254 17.72 4.60 -15.68
CA ASP A 254 18.64 5.27 -16.60
C ASP A 254 19.22 6.58 -16.00
N SER A 255 18.85 6.92 -14.76
CA SER A 255 19.37 8.11 -14.07
C SER A 255 20.85 7.93 -13.69
N ASP A 256 21.51 9.05 -13.40
CA ASP A 256 22.89 9.05 -12.94
C ASP A 256 23.08 8.61 -11.47
N GLY A 257 21.99 8.22 -10.80
CA GLY A 257 21.99 7.74 -9.41
C GLY A 257 22.35 8.81 -8.38
N ARG A 258 22.25 10.09 -8.74
CA ARG A 258 22.55 11.17 -7.79
C ARG A 258 21.62 11.15 -6.61
N PRO A 259 22.13 11.39 -5.40
CA PRO A 259 21.31 11.54 -4.23
C PRO A 259 20.27 12.65 -4.38
N PHE A 260 19.02 12.38 -4.01
CA PHE A 260 17.97 13.39 -3.96
C PHE A 260 18.06 14.26 -2.70
N ASP A 261 17.50 15.47 -2.77
CA ASP A 261 17.35 16.33 -1.59
C ASP A 261 16.20 15.83 -0.73
N ARG A 262 16.54 15.35 0.48
CA ARG A 262 15.56 14.79 1.41
C ARG A 262 14.61 15.83 1.99
N ALA A 263 15.05 17.07 2.17
CA ALA A 263 14.22 18.14 2.70
C ALA A 263 13.22 18.62 1.65
N GLU A 264 13.67 18.79 0.41
CA GLU A 264 12.78 19.11 -0.72
C GLU A 264 11.75 17.99 -0.92
N TYR A 265 12.19 16.73 -0.93
CA TYR A 265 11.29 15.59 -1.05
C TYR A 265 10.23 15.59 0.05
N ALA A 266 10.63 15.77 1.32
CA ALA A 266 9.71 15.78 2.46
C ALA A 266 8.65 16.89 2.33
N ALA A 267 9.07 18.10 1.91
CA ALA A 267 8.14 19.22 1.70
C ALA A 267 7.14 18.94 0.57
N ARG A 268 7.61 18.41 -0.57
CA ARG A 268 6.74 18.06 -1.71
C ARG A 268 5.80 16.91 -1.39
N ARG A 269 6.27 15.93 -0.63
CA ARG A 269 5.46 14.80 -0.15
C ARG A 269 4.34 15.27 0.79
N ASP A 270 4.66 16.16 1.74
CA ASP A 270 3.68 16.75 2.66
C ASP A 270 2.59 17.49 1.89
N ALA A 271 2.96 18.38 0.97
CA ALA A 271 2.03 19.08 0.11
C ALA A 271 1.17 18.12 -0.74
N ALA A 272 1.76 17.08 -1.31
CA ALA A 272 1.06 16.09 -2.11
C ALA A 272 0.01 15.30 -1.29
N GLY A 273 0.35 14.89 -0.08
CA GLY A 273 -0.58 14.17 0.80
C GLY A 273 -1.69 15.07 1.36
N ARG A 274 -1.41 16.35 1.60
CA ARG A 274 -2.35 17.33 2.15
C ARG A 274 -3.31 17.84 1.08
N ASP A 275 -2.76 18.31 -0.04
CA ASP A 275 -3.48 19.11 -1.04
C ASP A 275 -3.59 18.39 -2.39
N GLY A 276 -3.15 17.13 -2.47
CA GLY A 276 -3.15 16.36 -3.71
C GLY A 276 -4.55 16.17 -4.29
N GLY A 277 -4.70 16.40 -5.60
CA GLY A 277 -5.97 16.33 -6.33
C GLY A 277 -6.33 14.91 -6.80
N GLY A 278 -6.22 13.91 -5.94
CA GLY A 278 -6.67 12.54 -6.26
C GLY A 278 -8.20 12.52 -6.48
N PRO A 279 -8.69 12.05 -7.65
CA PRO A 279 -10.12 12.13 -7.98
C PRO A 279 -10.99 11.34 -7.01
N GLU A 280 -10.45 10.30 -6.39
CA GLU A 280 -11.19 9.49 -5.41
C GLU A 280 -11.32 10.21 -4.07
N ALA A 281 -10.27 10.89 -3.57
CA ALA A 281 -10.36 11.69 -2.35
C ALA A 281 -11.31 12.89 -2.51
N GLU A 282 -11.24 13.61 -3.63
CA GLU A 282 -12.14 14.72 -3.92
C GLU A 282 -13.60 14.22 -3.96
N ARG A 283 -13.84 13.09 -4.62
CA ARG A 283 -15.19 12.50 -4.66
C ARG A 283 -15.71 12.12 -3.28
N GLN A 284 -14.88 11.56 -2.42
CA GLN A 284 -15.26 11.24 -1.04
C GLN A 284 -15.65 12.51 -0.25
N LEU A 285 -14.85 13.58 -0.38
CA LEU A 285 -15.11 14.85 0.29
C LEU A 285 -16.42 15.52 -0.16
N GLU A 286 -16.73 15.48 -1.46
CA GLU A 286 -18.00 15.97 -2.01
C GLU A 286 -19.21 15.24 -1.39
N LEU A 287 -19.09 13.95 -1.15
CA LEU A 287 -20.17 13.09 -0.66
C LEU A 287 -20.33 13.14 0.87
N GLY A 288 -19.27 13.45 1.60
CA GLY A 288 -19.18 13.24 3.03
C GLY A 288 -19.07 11.74 3.42
N PRO A 289 -18.67 11.45 4.67
CA PRO A 289 -18.23 10.11 5.07
C PRO A 289 -19.32 9.04 4.94
N GLU A 290 -20.56 9.33 5.30
CA GLU A 290 -21.70 8.38 5.31
C GLU A 290 -22.12 7.94 3.90
N VAL A 291 -22.03 8.84 2.91
CA VAL A 291 -22.36 8.52 1.52
C VAL A 291 -21.14 7.91 0.82
N ALA A 292 -19.94 8.43 1.12
CA ALA A 292 -18.68 7.93 0.54
C ALA A 292 -18.48 6.44 0.82
N VAL A 293 -18.70 5.96 2.05
CA VAL A 293 -18.53 4.54 2.37
C VAL A 293 -19.43 3.63 1.53
N ARG A 294 -20.68 4.06 1.24
CA ARG A 294 -21.63 3.31 0.40
C ARG A 294 -21.20 3.30 -1.07
N GLU A 295 -20.73 4.44 -1.57
CA GLU A 295 -20.23 4.53 -2.95
C GLU A 295 -18.97 3.68 -3.14
N ILE A 296 -18.04 3.67 -2.18
CA ILE A 296 -16.85 2.83 -2.21
C ILE A 296 -17.26 1.35 -2.26
N ALA A 297 -18.18 0.91 -1.39
CA ALA A 297 -18.68 -0.46 -1.38
C ALA A 297 -19.25 -0.88 -2.75
N ALA A 298 -20.07 -0.01 -3.37
CA ALA A 298 -20.67 -0.28 -4.67
C ALA A 298 -19.65 -0.34 -5.83
N ARG A 299 -18.51 0.32 -5.72
CA ARG A 299 -17.49 0.44 -6.78
C ARG A 299 -16.29 -0.49 -6.64
N THR A 300 -16.11 -1.11 -5.46
CA THR A 300 -14.90 -1.90 -5.15
C THR A 300 -14.69 -3.08 -6.11
N LEU A 301 -15.76 -3.67 -6.64
CA LEU A 301 -15.70 -4.83 -7.54
C LEU A 301 -15.83 -4.48 -9.03
N GLY A 302 -16.13 -3.22 -9.35
CA GLY A 302 -16.40 -2.74 -10.73
C GLY A 302 -15.18 -2.32 -11.55
#